data_ac98819a910521e80e259841abf6b45f
#
_entry.id   ac98819a910521e80e259841abf6b45f
#
_cell.length_a   1.000
_cell.length_b   1.000
_cell.length_c   1.000
_cell.angle_alpha   90.00
_cell.angle_beta   90.00
_cell.angle_gamma   90.00
#
_symmetry.space_group_name_H-M   'P 1'
#
loop_
_entity.id
_entity.type
_entity.pdbx_description
1 polymer ?
#
loop_
_entity_poly.entity_id
_entity_poly.type
_entity_poly.pdbx_seq_one_letter_code
_entity_poly.pdbx_strand_id
1 'polypeptide(L)'
;MSGMVIWITGLPGNGKSTVADEIKKAHPEFTVLRMDEFRKIATPEPTYSHSERDILYRALVYFAKKLSELGKNVIIDATGNLRKWRELARQLIPNYREVYLRCTTEVCIRREQKRVNTHEAPRDIYKKGTEGCPVPGMGAPYEEPLNPEVVIDTDKTSVKQAGDIIRKVLFAGTAS
;
A
#
# COMPACT_ATOMS: atom_id res chain seq x y z
N MET A 1 8.43 23.19 3.35
CA MET A 1 8.85 21.99 2.60
C MET A 1 7.69 20.99 2.62
N SER A 2 7.42 20.31 1.49
CA SER A 2 6.39 19.29 1.44
C SER A 2 6.82 18.03 2.19
N GLY A 3 5.88 17.38 2.89
CA GLY A 3 6.10 16.11 3.56
C GLY A 3 6.39 14.97 2.57
N MET A 4 7.07 13.94 3.03
CA MET A 4 7.32 12.72 2.24
C MET A 4 6.06 11.86 2.16
N VAL A 5 5.79 11.30 0.98
CA VAL A 5 4.74 10.30 0.79
C VAL A 5 5.36 8.99 0.33
N ILE A 6 5.11 7.92 1.08
CA ILE A 6 5.58 6.56 0.77
C ILE A 6 4.36 5.71 0.41
N TRP A 7 4.27 5.23 -0.84
CA TRP A 7 3.26 4.26 -1.21
C TRP A 7 3.82 2.85 -1.08
N ILE A 8 3.25 2.04 -0.20
CA ILE A 8 3.58 0.63 -0.07
C ILE A 8 2.57 -0.16 -0.90
N THR A 9 3.03 -0.75 -2.00
CA THR A 9 2.22 -1.51 -2.96
C THR A 9 2.59 -2.99 -2.97
N GLY A 10 1.70 -3.82 -3.49
CA GLY A 10 1.86 -5.27 -3.65
C GLY A 10 0.55 -6.02 -3.47
N LEU A 11 0.55 -7.31 -3.71
CA LEU A 11 -0.64 -8.17 -3.64
C LEU A 11 -1.30 -8.14 -2.24
N PRO A 12 -2.62 -8.41 -2.13
CA PRO A 12 -3.25 -8.66 -0.85
C PRO A 12 -2.52 -9.78 -0.08
N GLY A 13 -2.35 -9.64 1.24
CA GLY A 13 -1.67 -10.64 2.06
C GLY A 13 -0.13 -10.61 2.03
N ASN A 14 0.49 -9.69 1.29
CA ASN A 14 1.96 -9.61 1.22
C ASN A 14 2.63 -8.87 2.38
N GLY A 15 1.87 -8.35 3.35
CA GLY A 15 2.42 -7.72 4.56
C GLY A 15 2.52 -6.20 4.53
N LYS A 16 1.89 -5.49 3.58
CA LYS A 16 1.92 -4.01 3.49
C LYS A 16 1.59 -3.32 4.80
N SER A 17 0.46 -3.69 5.40
CA SER A 17 -0.01 -3.05 6.64
C SER A 17 0.94 -3.26 7.80
N THR A 18 1.51 -4.45 7.91
CA THR A 18 2.50 -4.76 8.97
C THR A 18 3.80 -3.99 8.77
N VAL A 19 4.25 -3.84 7.51
CA VAL A 19 5.43 -3.02 7.18
C VAL A 19 5.14 -1.54 7.42
N ALA A 20 3.94 -1.05 7.08
CA ALA A 20 3.51 0.32 7.37
C ALA A 20 3.54 0.61 8.89
N ASP A 21 3.06 -0.33 9.71
CA ASP A 21 3.10 -0.22 11.17
C ASP A 21 4.53 -0.21 11.71
N GLU A 22 5.43 -1.02 11.15
CA GLU A 22 6.84 -1.05 11.55
C GLU A 22 7.54 0.29 11.23
N ILE A 23 7.24 0.89 10.07
CA ILE A 23 7.75 2.23 9.73
C ILE A 23 7.15 3.28 10.67
N LYS A 24 5.84 3.25 10.89
CA LYS A 24 5.14 4.18 11.79
C LYS A 24 5.66 4.11 13.23
N LYS A 25 6.01 2.92 13.71
CA LYS A 25 6.60 2.72 15.04
C LYS A 25 7.96 3.40 15.18
N ALA A 26 8.79 3.32 14.14
CA ALA A 26 10.10 3.96 14.11
C ALA A 26 10.03 5.46 13.80
N HIS A 27 9.01 5.90 13.05
CA HIS A 27 8.77 7.25 12.58
C HIS A 27 7.33 7.69 12.93
N PRO A 28 7.06 8.05 14.20
CA PRO A 28 5.71 8.40 14.67
C PRO A 28 5.08 9.60 13.96
N GLU A 29 5.87 10.44 13.31
CA GLU A 29 5.43 11.60 12.54
C GLU A 29 4.68 11.25 11.25
N PHE A 30 4.76 10.01 10.77
CA PHE A 30 4.00 9.59 9.59
C PHE A 30 2.53 9.38 9.91
N THR A 31 1.65 9.86 9.04
CA THR A 31 0.23 9.49 9.01
C THR A 31 0.04 8.31 8.05
N VAL A 32 -0.64 7.26 8.48
CA VAL A 32 -0.95 6.11 7.62
C VAL A 32 -2.34 6.27 7.04
N LEU A 33 -2.44 6.28 5.70
CA LEU A 33 -3.68 6.23 4.95
C LEU A 33 -3.88 4.80 4.44
N ARG A 34 -4.86 4.09 4.97
CA ARG A 34 -5.20 2.72 4.59
C ARG A 34 -6.40 2.70 3.66
N MET A 35 -6.26 2.08 2.50
CA MET A 35 -7.37 1.97 1.54
C MET A 35 -8.56 1.23 2.12
N ASP A 36 -8.34 0.17 2.90
CA ASP A 36 -9.44 -0.63 3.43
C ASP A 36 -10.21 0.13 4.53
N GLU A 37 -9.52 0.90 5.36
CA GLU A 37 -10.14 1.82 6.33
C GLU A 37 -10.94 2.93 5.63
N PHE A 38 -10.33 3.56 4.63
CA PHE A 38 -10.98 4.60 3.84
C PHE A 38 -12.22 4.08 3.12
N ARG A 39 -12.14 2.89 2.51
CA ARG A 39 -13.25 2.24 1.82
C ARG A 39 -14.46 2.03 2.72
N LYS A 40 -14.28 1.60 3.95
CA LYS A 40 -15.39 1.42 4.90
C LYS A 40 -16.18 2.70 5.14
N ILE A 41 -15.51 3.85 5.13
CA ILE A 41 -16.16 5.15 5.32
C ILE A 41 -16.77 5.65 4.02
N ALA A 42 -16.03 5.59 2.92
CA ALA A 42 -16.41 6.18 1.64
C ALA A 42 -17.44 5.33 0.86
N THR A 43 -17.35 4.01 0.97
CA THR A 43 -18.24 3.05 0.29
C THR A 43 -18.61 1.92 1.25
N PRO A 44 -19.53 2.13 2.22
CA PRO A 44 -19.90 1.12 3.22
C PRO A 44 -20.42 -0.19 2.59
N GLU A 45 -21.05 -0.10 1.43
CA GLU A 45 -21.50 -1.22 0.61
C GLU A 45 -20.67 -1.27 -0.70
N PRO A 46 -19.43 -1.81 -0.66
CA PRO A 46 -18.52 -1.72 -1.78
C PRO A 46 -18.94 -2.63 -2.94
N THR A 47 -18.94 -2.08 -4.14
CA THR A 47 -19.17 -2.84 -5.39
C THR A 47 -17.89 -3.44 -5.95
N TYR A 48 -16.73 -2.91 -5.55
CA TYR A 48 -15.42 -3.22 -6.12
C TYR A 48 -15.32 -3.03 -7.65
N SER A 49 -16.26 -2.29 -8.24
CA SER A 49 -16.23 -1.97 -9.67
C SER A 49 -15.01 -1.15 -10.04
N HIS A 50 -14.66 -1.14 -11.32
CA HIS A 50 -13.54 -0.35 -11.82
C HIS A 50 -13.71 1.15 -11.53
N SER A 51 -14.94 1.67 -11.73
CA SER A 51 -15.27 3.08 -11.46
C SER A 51 -15.15 3.43 -9.98
N GLU A 52 -15.67 2.58 -9.09
CA GLU A 52 -15.53 2.78 -7.64
C GLU A 52 -14.05 2.80 -7.23
N ARG A 53 -13.27 1.82 -7.70
CA ARG A 53 -11.83 1.78 -7.43
C ARG A 53 -11.11 3.03 -7.94
N ASP A 54 -11.44 3.48 -9.15
CA ASP A 54 -10.81 4.67 -9.73
C ASP A 54 -11.07 5.92 -8.87
N ILE A 55 -12.30 6.13 -8.44
CA ILE A 55 -12.67 7.25 -7.57
C ILE A 55 -11.92 7.17 -6.23
N LEU A 56 -11.93 6.01 -5.59
CA LEU A 56 -11.31 5.84 -4.26
C LEU A 56 -9.78 6.04 -4.31
N TYR A 57 -9.10 5.47 -5.31
CA TYR A 57 -7.65 5.65 -5.44
C TYR A 57 -7.27 7.09 -5.77
N ARG A 58 -8.04 7.78 -6.62
CA ARG A 58 -7.84 9.20 -6.92
C ARG A 58 -8.05 10.07 -5.69
N ALA A 59 -9.10 9.78 -4.90
CA ALA A 59 -9.34 10.48 -3.63
C ALA A 59 -8.19 10.24 -2.63
N LEU A 60 -7.71 9.01 -2.51
CA LEU A 60 -6.57 8.67 -1.64
C LEU A 60 -5.31 9.47 -2.03
N VAL A 61 -5.02 9.56 -3.34
CA VAL A 61 -3.91 10.38 -3.86
C VAL A 61 -4.10 11.85 -3.53
N TYR A 62 -5.32 12.37 -3.67
CA TYR A 62 -5.64 13.76 -3.33
C TYR A 62 -5.40 14.04 -1.84
N PHE A 63 -5.85 13.17 -0.94
CA PHE A 63 -5.62 13.33 0.50
C PHE A 63 -4.14 13.27 0.85
N ALA A 64 -3.39 12.31 0.29
CA ALA A 64 -1.96 12.22 0.50
C ALA A 64 -1.22 13.49 0.03
N LYS A 65 -1.60 14.02 -1.16
CA LYS A 65 -1.08 15.27 -1.69
C LYS A 65 -1.34 16.43 -0.73
N LYS A 66 -2.59 16.59 -0.26
CA LYS A 66 -2.95 17.68 0.66
C LYS A 66 -2.20 17.61 1.98
N LEU A 67 -2.06 16.43 2.55
CA LEU A 67 -1.27 16.24 3.76
C LEU A 67 0.21 16.58 3.53
N SER A 68 0.77 16.14 2.41
CA SER A 68 2.15 16.47 2.03
C SER A 68 2.36 17.99 1.87
N GLU A 69 1.42 18.68 1.23
CA GLU A 69 1.46 20.16 1.10
C GLU A 69 1.47 20.87 2.47
N LEU A 70 0.82 20.27 3.47
CA LEU A 70 0.83 20.72 4.86
C LEU A 70 2.08 20.29 5.64
N GLY A 71 3.10 19.76 4.96
CA GLY A 71 4.34 19.29 5.59
C GLY A 71 4.22 17.98 6.36
N LYS A 72 3.10 17.23 6.22
CA LYS A 72 2.91 15.94 6.90
C LYS A 72 3.49 14.79 6.08
N ASN A 73 4.24 13.93 6.77
CA ASN A 73 4.71 12.68 6.17
C ASN A 73 3.57 11.65 6.13
N VAL A 74 3.43 10.93 5.02
CA VAL A 74 2.31 10.02 4.78
C VAL A 74 2.80 8.66 4.29
N ILE A 75 2.22 7.60 4.82
CA ILE A 75 2.33 6.24 4.27
C ILE A 75 0.98 5.91 3.63
N ILE A 76 0.97 5.56 2.35
CA ILE A 76 -0.20 4.99 1.67
C ILE A 76 -0.07 3.47 1.74
N ASP A 77 -0.92 2.83 2.53
CA ASP A 77 -1.06 1.38 2.61
C ASP A 77 -2.21 0.94 1.70
N ALA A 78 -1.86 0.61 0.47
CA ALA A 78 -2.84 0.26 -0.54
C ALA A 78 -2.23 -0.60 -1.65
N THR A 79 -2.96 -1.61 -2.11
CA THR A 79 -2.54 -2.48 -3.22
C THR A 79 -2.21 -1.67 -4.47
N GLY A 80 -3.08 -0.72 -4.86
CA GLY A 80 -2.85 0.10 -6.04
C GLY A 80 -2.58 -0.76 -7.28
N ASN A 81 -3.42 -1.77 -7.51
CA ASN A 81 -3.17 -2.82 -8.50
C ASN A 81 -2.99 -2.32 -9.94
N LEU A 82 -3.57 -1.19 -10.29
CA LEU A 82 -3.31 -0.52 -11.56
C LEU A 82 -2.25 0.56 -11.36
N ARG A 83 -1.25 0.54 -12.20
CA ARG A 83 -0.10 1.46 -12.18
C ARG A 83 -0.51 2.92 -12.29
N LYS A 84 -1.57 3.22 -13.05
CA LYS A 84 -2.07 4.57 -13.29
C LYS A 84 -2.30 5.41 -12.03
N TRP A 85 -2.74 4.79 -10.92
CA TRP A 85 -2.99 5.53 -9.67
C TRP A 85 -1.69 5.88 -8.93
N ARG A 86 -0.72 4.97 -8.95
CA ARG A 86 0.61 5.18 -8.35
C ARG A 86 1.41 6.21 -9.15
N GLU A 87 1.32 6.15 -10.49
CA GLU A 87 1.89 7.16 -11.38
C GLU A 87 1.23 8.53 -11.19
N LEU A 88 -0.10 8.58 -10.99
CA LEU A 88 -0.79 9.83 -10.64
C LEU A 88 -0.23 10.43 -9.35
N ALA A 89 0.01 9.63 -8.34
CA ALA A 89 0.63 10.09 -7.09
C ALA A 89 2.05 10.63 -7.35
N ARG A 90 2.86 9.92 -8.14
CA ARG A 90 4.21 10.32 -8.52
C ARG A 90 4.24 11.65 -9.28
N GLN A 91 3.27 11.88 -10.15
CA GLN A 91 3.15 13.13 -10.89
C GLN A 91 2.72 14.33 -10.02
N LEU A 92 1.86 14.10 -9.04
CA LEU A 92 1.24 15.16 -8.25
C LEU A 92 1.96 15.49 -6.94
N ILE A 93 2.81 14.59 -6.44
CA ILE A 93 3.46 14.72 -5.13
C ILE A 93 4.98 14.79 -5.32
N PRO A 94 5.60 15.96 -5.08
CA PRO A 94 7.04 16.15 -5.36
C PRO A 94 7.96 15.20 -4.58
N ASN A 95 7.65 14.93 -3.31
CA ASN A 95 8.44 14.04 -2.45
C ASN A 95 7.77 12.67 -2.30
N TYR A 96 7.46 12.03 -3.44
CA TYR A 96 6.84 10.71 -3.51
C TYR A 96 7.90 9.60 -3.60
N ARG A 97 7.65 8.50 -2.91
CA ARG A 97 8.46 7.26 -2.96
C ARG A 97 7.53 6.07 -3.08
N GLU A 98 7.96 5.06 -3.83
CA GLU A 98 7.20 3.82 -4.03
C GLU A 98 8.01 2.64 -3.49
N VAL A 99 7.38 1.86 -2.60
CA VAL A 99 7.93 0.63 -2.04
C VAL A 99 7.11 -0.54 -2.56
N TYR A 100 7.75 -1.42 -3.30
CA TYR A 100 7.13 -2.63 -3.82
C TYR A 100 7.46 -3.84 -2.95
N LEU A 101 6.44 -4.39 -2.31
CA LEU A 101 6.54 -5.65 -1.59
C LEU A 101 6.17 -6.78 -2.56
N ARG A 102 7.18 -7.47 -3.08
CA ARG A 102 6.99 -8.63 -3.94
C ARG A 102 6.77 -9.88 -3.10
N CYS A 103 5.81 -10.71 -3.51
CA CYS A 103 5.46 -11.95 -2.83
C CYS A 103 4.83 -12.91 -3.84
N THR A 104 5.10 -14.20 -3.71
CA THR A 104 4.37 -15.20 -4.51
C THR A 104 2.91 -15.28 -4.09
N THR A 105 2.03 -15.58 -5.04
CA THR A 105 0.58 -15.67 -4.76
C THR A 105 0.28 -16.72 -3.71
N GLU A 106 0.97 -17.86 -3.74
CA GLU A 106 0.82 -18.95 -2.78
C GLU A 106 1.13 -18.53 -1.34
N VAL A 107 2.20 -17.74 -1.17
CA VAL A 107 2.58 -17.20 0.14
C VAL A 107 1.57 -16.16 0.61
N CYS A 108 1.10 -15.30 -0.29
CA CYS A 108 0.06 -14.31 0.00
C CYS A 108 -1.24 -14.96 0.47
N ILE A 109 -1.71 -16.01 -0.23
CA ILE A 109 -2.91 -16.80 0.14
C ILE A 109 -2.75 -17.39 1.54
N ARG A 110 -1.63 -18.07 1.80
CA ARG A 110 -1.34 -18.70 3.09
C ARG A 110 -1.30 -17.70 4.24
N ARG A 111 -0.72 -16.51 4.00
CA ARG A 111 -0.66 -15.43 5.00
C ARG A 111 -2.03 -14.83 5.26
N GLU A 112 -2.82 -14.63 4.22
CA GLU A 112 -4.18 -14.09 4.33
C GLU A 112 -5.08 -15.01 5.16
N GLN A 113 -5.03 -16.32 4.93
CA GLN A 113 -5.78 -17.30 5.69
C GLN A 113 -5.42 -17.35 7.19
N LYS A 114 -4.15 -17.09 7.53
CA LYS A 114 -3.65 -17.10 8.91
C LYS A 114 -3.70 -15.75 9.62
N ARG A 115 -4.14 -14.71 8.92
CA ARG A 115 -4.10 -13.33 9.42
C ARG A 115 -5.07 -13.12 10.57
N VAL A 116 -4.55 -12.70 11.73
CA VAL A 116 -5.33 -12.32 12.93
C VAL A 116 -5.77 -10.88 12.84
N ASN A 117 -4.81 -9.95 12.70
CA ASN A 117 -5.11 -8.53 12.49
C ASN A 117 -5.33 -8.25 11.00
N THR A 118 -6.53 -7.80 10.65
CA THR A 118 -6.90 -7.54 9.26
C THR A 118 -6.61 -6.10 8.82
N HIS A 119 -6.33 -5.17 9.75
CA HIS A 119 -6.23 -3.74 9.45
C HIS A 119 -7.40 -3.25 8.58
N GLU A 120 -8.61 -3.69 8.94
CA GLU A 120 -9.87 -3.40 8.23
C GLU A 120 -10.01 -4.07 6.84
N ALA A 121 -9.01 -4.80 6.36
CA ALA A 121 -9.10 -5.55 5.10
C ALA A 121 -10.14 -6.68 5.18
N PRO A 122 -10.88 -6.95 4.10
CA PRO A 122 -11.80 -8.07 4.03
C PRO A 122 -11.10 -9.40 4.30
N ARG A 123 -11.80 -10.34 4.94
CA ARG A 123 -11.34 -11.71 5.10
C ARG A 123 -11.68 -12.56 3.88
N ASP A 124 -10.96 -13.65 3.72
CA ASP A 124 -11.17 -14.65 2.66
C ASP A 124 -11.14 -14.06 1.25
N ILE A 125 -10.27 -13.05 1.04
CA ILE A 125 -10.17 -12.31 -0.22
C ILE A 125 -9.90 -13.27 -1.38
N TYR A 126 -8.93 -14.18 -1.23
CA TYR A 126 -8.57 -15.10 -2.30
C TYR A 126 -9.63 -16.19 -2.53
N LYS A 127 -10.34 -16.64 -1.49
CA LYS A 127 -11.50 -17.52 -1.66
C LYS A 127 -12.59 -16.82 -2.49
N LYS A 128 -12.90 -15.57 -2.19
CA LYS A 128 -13.82 -14.77 -2.99
C LYS A 128 -13.32 -14.57 -4.43
N GLY A 129 -12.01 -14.49 -4.63
CA GLY A 129 -11.39 -14.46 -5.96
C GLY A 129 -11.67 -15.72 -6.78
N THR A 130 -11.63 -16.91 -6.18
CA THR A 130 -12.03 -18.15 -6.85
C THR A 130 -13.52 -18.24 -7.17
N GLU A 131 -14.35 -17.49 -6.44
CA GLU A 131 -15.79 -17.36 -6.64
C GLU A 131 -16.15 -16.25 -7.65
N GLY A 132 -15.17 -15.67 -8.36
CA GLY A 132 -15.36 -14.70 -9.43
C GLY A 132 -15.25 -13.22 -9.00
N CYS A 133 -14.92 -12.93 -7.73
CA CYS A 133 -14.64 -11.56 -7.33
C CYS A 133 -13.31 -11.06 -7.93
N PRO A 134 -13.21 -9.80 -8.39
CA PRO A 134 -11.99 -9.26 -9.00
C PRO A 134 -10.93 -8.93 -7.94
N VAL A 135 -10.18 -9.94 -7.52
CA VAL A 135 -9.07 -9.80 -6.56
C VAL A 135 -7.75 -9.58 -7.31
N PRO A 136 -6.94 -8.57 -6.96
CA PRO A 136 -5.63 -8.37 -7.56
C PRO A 136 -4.74 -9.61 -7.47
N GLY A 137 -4.22 -10.06 -8.63
CA GLY A 137 -3.47 -11.31 -8.74
C GLY A 137 -4.35 -12.56 -8.93
N MET A 138 -5.69 -12.43 -8.82
CA MET A 138 -6.65 -13.50 -9.08
C MET A 138 -7.95 -12.89 -9.60
N GLY A 139 -8.16 -12.91 -10.91
CA GLY A 139 -9.35 -12.31 -11.56
C GLY A 139 -9.27 -10.79 -11.80
N ALA A 140 -8.35 -10.08 -11.18
CA ALA A 140 -7.97 -8.71 -11.52
C ALA A 140 -6.46 -8.62 -11.74
N PRO A 141 -5.98 -7.79 -12.70
CA PRO A 141 -4.54 -7.62 -12.92
C PRO A 141 -3.89 -6.91 -11.74
N TYR A 142 -2.62 -7.24 -11.48
CA TYR A 142 -1.71 -6.45 -10.70
C TYR A 142 -0.55 -6.01 -11.59
N GLU A 143 -0.45 -4.72 -11.85
CA GLU A 143 0.61 -4.13 -12.66
C GLU A 143 1.77 -3.74 -11.75
N GLU A 144 2.90 -4.47 -11.87
CA GLU A 144 4.09 -4.19 -11.09
C GLU A 144 4.61 -2.75 -11.33
N PRO A 145 5.20 -2.10 -10.31
CA PRO A 145 5.86 -0.81 -10.48
C PRO A 145 6.97 -0.88 -11.54
N LEU A 146 7.13 0.20 -12.32
CA LEU A 146 8.22 0.30 -13.28
C LEU A 146 9.54 0.73 -12.62
N ASN A 147 9.46 1.72 -11.73
CA ASN A 147 10.63 2.35 -11.10
C ASN A 147 10.37 2.60 -9.61
N PRO A 148 10.17 1.56 -8.80
CA PRO A 148 10.02 1.74 -7.35
C PRO A 148 11.36 2.10 -6.73
N GLU A 149 11.37 2.95 -5.72
CA GLU A 149 12.59 3.30 -4.98
C GLU A 149 13.10 2.12 -4.14
N VAL A 150 12.19 1.23 -3.71
CA VAL A 150 12.53 0.04 -2.93
C VAL A 150 11.73 -1.16 -3.44
N VAL A 151 12.41 -2.29 -3.64
CA VAL A 151 11.79 -3.61 -3.89
C VAL A 151 12.19 -4.56 -2.78
N ILE A 152 11.23 -5.21 -2.15
CA ILE A 152 11.45 -6.18 -1.08
C ILE A 152 10.75 -7.49 -1.43
N ASP A 153 11.51 -8.57 -1.44
CA ASP A 153 11.01 -9.93 -1.55
C ASP A 153 10.56 -10.40 -0.17
N THR A 154 9.26 -10.31 0.10
CA THR A 154 8.72 -10.64 1.42
C THR A 154 8.62 -12.15 1.69
N ASP A 155 8.87 -13.00 0.69
CA ASP A 155 8.99 -14.45 0.90
C ASP A 155 10.25 -14.78 1.71
N LYS A 156 11.28 -13.92 1.60
CA LYS A 156 12.61 -14.11 2.17
C LYS A 156 13.00 -13.08 3.25
N THR A 157 12.19 -12.04 3.39
CA THR A 157 12.53 -10.88 4.25
C THR A 157 11.50 -10.76 5.38
N SER A 158 11.94 -10.70 6.62
CA SER A 158 11.07 -10.43 7.77
C SER A 158 10.57 -8.99 7.75
N VAL A 159 9.47 -8.71 8.48
CA VAL A 159 8.89 -7.37 8.60
C VAL A 159 9.91 -6.37 9.12
N LYS A 160 10.68 -6.75 10.17
CA LYS A 160 11.72 -5.89 10.74
C LYS A 160 12.81 -5.57 9.72
N GLN A 161 13.32 -6.57 9.01
CA GLN A 161 14.30 -6.37 7.94
C GLN A 161 13.75 -5.48 6.82
N ALA A 162 12.49 -5.65 6.43
CA ALA A 162 11.84 -4.80 5.45
C ALA A 162 11.81 -3.33 5.91
N GLY A 163 11.42 -3.08 7.16
CA GLY A 163 11.46 -1.75 7.77
C GLY A 163 12.87 -1.15 7.77
N ASP A 164 13.90 -1.94 8.11
CA ASP A 164 15.29 -1.49 8.13
C ASP A 164 15.79 -1.12 6.71
N ILE A 165 15.45 -1.93 5.69
CA ILE A 165 15.80 -1.64 4.29
C ILE A 165 15.14 -0.34 3.83
N ILE A 166 13.86 -0.17 4.08
CA ILE A 166 13.11 1.03 3.70
C ILE A 166 13.72 2.27 4.36
N ARG A 167 14.00 2.19 5.67
CA ARG A 167 14.64 3.28 6.39
C ARG A 167 16.00 3.63 5.80
N LYS A 168 16.85 2.65 5.58
CA LYS A 168 18.18 2.86 5.01
C LYS A 168 18.14 3.53 3.64
N VAL A 169 17.20 3.13 2.76
CA VAL A 169 17.12 3.65 1.41
C VAL A 169 16.46 5.03 1.37
N LEU A 170 15.35 5.21 2.09
CA LEU A 170 14.52 6.42 1.95
C LEU A 170 14.94 7.56 2.88
N PHE A 171 15.62 7.27 4.00
CA PHE A 171 15.99 8.28 5.00
C PHE A 171 17.51 8.49 5.12
N ALA A 172 18.33 7.86 4.29
CA ALA A 172 19.80 7.97 4.33
C ALA A 172 20.38 9.38 4.14
N GLY A 173 19.54 10.38 3.83
CA GLY A 173 19.94 11.79 3.63
C GLY A 173 19.34 12.77 4.65
N THR A 174 18.61 12.30 5.67
CA THR A 174 17.90 13.17 6.63
C THR A 174 18.52 13.25 8.02
N ALA A 175 19.68 12.62 8.24
CA ALA A 175 20.45 12.77 9.47
C ALA A 175 21.36 13.99 9.33
N SER A 176 20.86 15.18 9.67
CA SER A 176 21.63 16.38 9.95
C SER A 176 20.94 17.18 11.03
#